data_01e42c8668bc0289d911e9fa2f5cdc82
#
_entry.id   01e42c8668bc0289d911e9fa2f5cdc82
#
_cell.length_a   1.000
_cell.length_b   1.000
_cell.length_c   1.000
_cell.angle_alpha   90.00
_cell.angle_beta   90.00
_cell.angle_gamma   90.00
#
_symmetry.space_group_name_H-M   'P 1'
#
loop_
_entity.id
_entity.type
_entity.pdbx_description
1 polymer ?
#
loop_
_entity_poly.entity_id
_entity_poly.type
_entity_poly.pdbx_seq_one_letter_code
_entity_poly.pdbx_strand_id
1 'polypeptide(L)'
;TYAGTVFRRQDDEESRPNEYTQVGYEMFDRAEPISADAEVFALITQALGAAPVKAATGDIGILVAAVSALETSEARKGALLRHIWRPQKFRALLEQFSTPSVARDVLGLDNPFENAGPEIGLRRTSDVKDRLDELRADAQITPISKTVVDLLDALLNIRAMLPLAVAQLWDLAVEMPAIGPAVERLGARMIALKTRGVDIEKIEFATSYGRSLMEYYDGFVFGFYAETRTDLPPIATGGRYDALTKQLGQGAEIPAVGGVIRPDLLLDLEGAA
;
A
#
# COMPACT_ATOMS: atom_id res chain seq x y z
N THR A 1 18.97 3.34 14.96
CA THR A 1 17.93 3.30 16.01
C THR A 1 17.68 4.70 16.56
N TYR A 2 16.48 4.94 17.03
CA TYR A 2 16.12 6.18 17.70
C TYR A 2 15.05 5.93 18.77
N ALA A 3 14.94 6.86 19.71
CA ALA A 3 13.83 6.92 20.65
C ALA A 3 13.49 8.41 20.84
N GLY A 4 12.22 8.74 20.86
CA GLY A 4 11.80 10.12 21.02
C GLY A 4 10.30 10.32 20.95
N THR A 5 9.90 11.55 21.21
CA THR A 5 8.51 11.97 21.14
C THR A 5 8.10 12.24 19.69
N VAL A 6 6.94 11.73 19.32
CA VAL A 6 6.32 11.95 18.01
C VAL A 6 5.01 12.71 18.21
N PHE A 7 4.77 13.67 17.33
CA PHE A 7 3.54 14.45 17.26
C PHE A 7 2.76 14.06 16.03
N ARG A 8 1.52 13.59 16.22
CA ARG A 8 0.64 13.21 15.13
C ARG A 8 -0.77 13.69 15.39
N ARG A 9 -1.32 14.48 14.47
CA ARG A 9 -2.72 14.87 14.55
C ARG A 9 -3.63 13.66 14.40
N GLN A 10 -4.52 13.48 15.36
CA GLN A 10 -5.56 12.43 15.39
C GLN A 10 -6.91 13.12 15.18
N ASP A 11 -7.46 13.09 13.96
CA ASP A 11 -8.62 13.91 13.61
C ASP A 11 -9.95 13.41 14.19
N ASP A 12 -10.09 12.10 14.48
CA ASP A 12 -11.39 11.47 14.78
C ASP A 12 -11.43 10.59 16.03
N GLU A 13 -10.36 10.53 16.82
CA GLU A 13 -10.33 9.66 18.01
C GLU A 13 -9.87 10.42 19.25
N GLU A 14 -10.82 10.90 20.05
CA GLU A 14 -10.56 11.58 21.32
C GLU A 14 -9.71 10.76 22.32
N SER A 15 -9.64 9.43 22.13
CA SER A 15 -8.89 8.52 22.99
C SER A 15 -7.41 8.39 22.66
N ARG A 16 -6.94 8.90 21.52
CA ARG A 16 -5.53 8.76 21.10
C ARG A 16 -4.74 10.04 21.34
N PRO A 17 -3.64 9.99 22.11
CA PRO A 17 -2.81 11.18 22.31
C PRO A 17 -2.15 11.62 21.00
N ASN A 18 -2.11 12.94 20.77
CA ASN A 18 -1.39 13.53 19.66
C ASN A 18 0.14 13.51 19.85
N GLU A 19 0.59 13.32 21.07
CA GLU A 19 1.99 13.22 21.49
C GLU A 19 2.22 11.88 22.17
N TYR A 20 3.22 11.12 21.71
CA TYR A 20 3.57 9.82 22.29
C TYR A 20 5.03 9.46 22.02
N THR A 21 5.59 8.58 22.84
CA THR A 21 6.95 8.07 22.65
C THR A 21 6.97 6.99 21.58
N GLN A 22 8.03 6.98 20.77
CA GLN A 22 8.28 6.00 19.75
C GLN A 22 9.73 5.54 19.80
N VAL A 23 9.97 4.26 19.68
CA VAL A 23 11.30 3.66 19.49
C VAL A 23 11.32 3.03 18.11
N GLY A 24 12.35 3.32 17.32
CA GLY A 24 12.44 2.86 15.94
C GLY A 24 13.80 2.29 15.56
N TYR A 25 13.77 1.41 14.58
CA TYR A 25 14.92 0.84 13.91
C TYR A 25 14.74 0.96 12.40
N GLU A 26 15.71 1.61 11.73
CA GLU A 26 15.72 1.82 10.29
C GLU A 26 16.98 1.20 9.69
N MET A 27 16.80 0.45 8.60
CA MET A 27 17.88 -0.20 7.87
C MET A 27 17.89 0.28 6.41
N PHE A 28 19.06 0.73 5.95
CA PHE A 28 19.33 1.14 4.59
C PHE A 28 20.33 0.15 3.99
N ASP A 29 19.86 -0.80 3.16
CA ASP A 29 20.69 -1.86 2.62
C ASP A 29 20.41 -2.06 1.13
N ARG A 30 21.47 -1.96 0.31
CA ARG A 30 21.44 -2.19 -1.13
C ARG A 30 21.73 -3.62 -1.53
N ALA A 31 22.41 -4.38 -0.69
CA ALA A 31 22.90 -5.71 -1.05
C ALA A 31 21.80 -6.77 -0.92
N GLU A 32 21.09 -6.80 0.22
CA GLU A 32 20.18 -7.86 0.59
C GLU A 32 18.83 -7.35 1.10
N PRO A 33 18.00 -6.68 0.25
CA PRO A 33 16.75 -6.04 0.72
C PRO A 33 15.78 -7.00 1.42
N ILE A 34 15.66 -8.25 0.93
CA ILE A 34 14.77 -9.26 1.52
C ILE A 34 15.27 -9.68 2.91
N SER A 35 16.58 -9.82 3.06
CA SER A 35 17.22 -10.12 4.35
C SER A 35 17.00 -8.99 5.34
N ALA A 36 17.11 -7.73 4.88
CA ALA A 36 16.84 -6.54 5.68
C ALA A 36 15.39 -6.48 6.17
N ASP A 37 14.40 -6.78 5.30
CA ASP A 37 12.99 -6.89 5.68
C ASP A 37 12.79 -7.89 6.84
N ALA A 38 13.38 -9.07 6.69
CA ALA A 38 13.25 -10.13 7.69
C ALA A 38 13.98 -9.79 8.99
N GLU A 39 15.11 -9.09 8.92
CA GLU A 39 15.86 -8.65 10.09
C GLU A 39 15.08 -7.62 10.91
N VAL A 40 14.57 -6.58 10.27
CA VAL A 40 13.77 -5.56 10.95
C VAL A 40 12.54 -6.19 11.62
N PHE A 41 11.80 -7.04 10.90
CA PHE A 41 10.65 -7.73 11.47
C PHE A 41 11.02 -8.61 12.67
N ALA A 42 12.07 -9.44 12.55
CA ALA A 42 12.53 -10.32 13.62
C ALA A 42 13.01 -9.54 14.84
N LEU A 43 13.72 -8.43 14.64
CA LEU A 43 14.18 -7.55 15.72
C LEU A 43 13.00 -6.92 16.49
N ILE A 44 11.99 -6.43 15.76
CA ILE A 44 10.76 -5.91 16.40
C ILE A 44 10.04 -7.03 17.16
N THR A 45 9.92 -8.24 16.57
CA THR A 45 9.32 -9.39 17.24
C THR A 45 10.06 -9.72 18.54
N GLN A 46 11.40 -9.73 18.50
CA GLN A 46 12.23 -9.99 19.68
C GLN A 46 12.06 -8.90 20.75
N ALA A 47 11.99 -7.64 20.35
CA ALA A 47 11.81 -6.52 21.28
C ALA A 47 10.43 -6.53 21.95
N LEU A 48 9.39 -7.03 21.29
CA LEU A 48 8.06 -7.23 21.89
C LEU A 48 8.01 -8.40 22.88
N GLY A 49 8.98 -9.33 22.82
CA GLY A 49 9.13 -10.40 23.78
C GLY A 49 7.92 -11.32 23.91
N ALA A 50 7.42 -11.47 25.15
CA ALA A 50 6.25 -12.29 25.47
C ALA A 50 4.92 -11.51 25.45
N ALA A 51 4.90 -10.28 24.95
CA ALA A 51 3.66 -9.50 24.87
C ALA A 51 2.59 -10.25 24.04
N PRO A 52 1.31 -10.23 24.48
CA PRO A 52 0.23 -10.95 23.81
C PRO A 52 -0.20 -10.18 22.52
N VAL A 53 0.61 -10.29 21.49
CA VAL A 53 0.40 -9.62 20.20
C VAL A 53 0.39 -10.63 19.04
N LYS A 54 -0.42 -10.33 18.04
CA LYS A 54 -0.47 -11.03 16.76
C LYS A 54 0.14 -10.19 15.64
N ALA A 55 0.88 -10.83 14.75
CA ALA A 55 1.48 -10.18 13.60
C ALA A 55 0.55 -10.22 12.38
N ALA A 56 0.46 -9.11 11.67
CA ALA A 56 -0.17 -9.02 10.36
C ALA A 56 0.80 -8.40 9.36
N THR A 57 0.78 -8.89 8.11
CA THR A 57 1.66 -8.41 7.05
C THR A 57 0.91 -8.21 5.73
N GLY A 58 1.53 -7.46 4.83
CA GLY A 58 1.12 -7.29 3.45
C GLY A 58 2.31 -6.93 2.57
N ASP A 59 2.06 -6.82 1.28
CA ASP A 59 3.05 -6.33 0.32
C ASP A 59 2.37 -5.49 -0.76
N ILE A 60 2.53 -4.18 -0.69
CA ILE A 60 1.97 -3.23 -1.65
C ILE A 60 2.53 -3.47 -3.06
N GLY A 61 3.78 -3.96 -3.17
CA GLY A 61 4.44 -4.26 -4.42
C GLY A 61 3.71 -5.29 -5.29
N ILE A 62 2.94 -6.20 -4.69
CA ILE A 62 2.12 -7.17 -5.43
C ILE A 62 0.98 -6.44 -6.18
N LEU A 63 0.28 -5.55 -5.51
CA LEU A 63 -0.79 -4.76 -6.12
C LEU A 63 -0.25 -3.75 -7.14
N VAL A 64 0.91 -3.15 -6.88
CA VAL A 64 1.62 -2.29 -7.83
C VAL A 64 1.95 -3.07 -9.11
N ALA A 65 2.47 -4.29 -8.99
CA ALA A 65 2.77 -5.15 -10.14
C ALA A 65 1.51 -5.48 -10.95
N ALA A 66 0.42 -5.86 -10.27
CA ALA A 66 -0.85 -6.17 -10.91
C ALA A 66 -1.41 -4.97 -11.71
N VAL A 67 -1.43 -3.78 -11.11
CA VAL A 67 -1.96 -2.56 -11.75
C VAL A 67 -1.07 -2.10 -12.90
N SER A 68 0.26 -2.19 -12.75
CA SER A 68 1.21 -1.78 -13.79
C SER A 68 1.13 -2.63 -15.05
N ALA A 69 0.70 -3.89 -14.92
CA ALA A 69 0.54 -4.83 -16.02
C ALA A 69 -0.82 -4.75 -16.72
N LEU A 70 -1.76 -3.91 -16.27
CA LEU A 70 -3.08 -3.79 -16.90
C LEU A 70 -2.94 -3.34 -18.37
N GLU A 71 -3.70 -3.97 -19.25
CA GLU A 71 -3.81 -3.56 -20.65
C GLU A 71 -4.76 -2.36 -20.77
N THR A 72 -4.27 -1.19 -20.39
CA THR A 72 -4.99 0.08 -20.45
C THR A 72 -3.98 1.25 -20.60
N SER A 73 -4.46 2.48 -20.69
CA SER A 73 -3.58 3.66 -20.84
C SER A 73 -2.74 3.90 -19.57
N GLU A 74 -1.55 4.48 -19.77
CA GLU A 74 -0.68 4.90 -18.66
C GLU A 74 -1.36 5.92 -17.74
N ALA A 75 -2.25 6.75 -18.28
CA ALA A 75 -3.04 7.69 -17.48
C ALA A 75 -3.97 6.97 -16.50
N ARG A 76 -4.65 5.89 -16.95
CA ARG A 76 -5.52 5.06 -16.10
C ARG A 76 -4.71 4.27 -15.07
N LYS A 77 -3.58 3.66 -15.48
CA LYS A 77 -2.65 3.00 -14.54
C LYS A 77 -2.16 3.97 -13.47
N GLY A 78 -1.67 5.15 -13.89
CA GLY A 78 -1.21 6.19 -12.97
C GLY A 78 -2.31 6.69 -12.03
N ALA A 79 -3.57 6.76 -12.47
CA ALA A 79 -4.70 7.10 -11.61
C ALA A 79 -4.95 6.02 -10.55
N LEU A 80 -4.94 4.74 -10.93
CA LEU A 80 -5.08 3.61 -9.99
C LEU A 80 -3.93 3.58 -8.98
N LEU A 81 -2.68 3.71 -9.44
CA LEU A 81 -1.50 3.70 -8.57
C LEU A 81 -1.50 4.87 -7.57
N ARG A 82 -1.88 6.07 -7.99
CA ARG A 82 -2.03 7.23 -7.06
C ARG A 82 -3.06 7.00 -5.96
N HIS A 83 -4.02 6.11 -6.18
CA HIS A 83 -5.09 5.82 -5.21
C HIS A 83 -4.99 4.43 -4.59
N ILE A 84 -3.83 3.80 -4.68
CA ILE A 84 -3.59 2.45 -4.13
C ILE A 84 -3.82 2.43 -2.61
N TRP A 85 -3.49 3.53 -1.91
CA TRP A 85 -3.68 3.71 -0.46
C TRP A 85 -5.08 4.22 -0.08
N ARG A 86 -6.00 4.37 -1.06
CA ARG A 86 -7.38 4.84 -0.87
C ARG A 86 -8.35 3.81 -1.42
N PRO A 87 -8.65 2.71 -0.68
CA PRO A 87 -9.40 1.56 -1.20
C PRO A 87 -10.71 1.91 -1.90
N GLN A 88 -11.52 2.81 -1.33
CA GLN A 88 -12.79 3.23 -1.92
C GLN A 88 -12.59 3.97 -3.25
N LYS A 89 -11.61 4.87 -3.30
CA LYS A 89 -11.32 5.62 -4.53
C LYS A 89 -10.72 4.72 -5.61
N PHE A 90 -9.84 3.80 -5.23
CA PHE A 90 -9.29 2.80 -6.14
C PHE A 90 -10.39 1.94 -6.76
N ARG A 91 -11.32 1.44 -5.95
CA ARG A 91 -12.47 0.66 -6.41
C ARG A 91 -13.35 1.46 -7.36
N ALA A 92 -13.69 2.70 -7.03
CA ALA A 92 -14.50 3.57 -7.88
C ALA A 92 -13.83 3.85 -9.24
N LEU A 93 -12.50 4.02 -9.26
CA LEU A 93 -11.75 4.18 -10.50
C LEU A 93 -11.73 2.89 -11.33
N LEU A 94 -11.52 1.74 -10.69
CA LEU A 94 -11.53 0.45 -11.38
C LEU A 94 -12.91 0.19 -12.02
N GLU A 95 -13.99 0.44 -11.31
CA GLU A 95 -15.35 0.36 -11.83
C GLU A 95 -15.58 1.32 -13.00
N GLN A 96 -15.14 2.59 -12.86
CA GLN A 96 -15.22 3.57 -13.93
C GLN A 96 -14.46 3.11 -15.18
N PHE A 97 -13.27 2.54 -15.04
CA PHE A 97 -12.43 2.12 -16.17
C PHE A 97 -12.85 0.77 -16.75
N SER A 98 -13.69 0.01 -16.07
CA SER A 98 -14.27 -1.25 -16.56
C SER A 98 -15.59 -1.08 -17.30
N THR A 99 -16.17 0.13 -17.27
CA THR A 99 -17.40 0.45 -18.00
C THR A 99 -17.09 1.32 -19.22
N PRO A 100 -17.87 1.21 -20.31
CA PRO A 100 -17.75 2.12 -21.43
C PRO A 100 -17.90 3.57 -20.97
N SER A 101 -17.07 4.46 -21.50
CA SER A 101 -17.17 5.88 -21.19
C SER A 101 -18.56 6.40 -21.57
N VAL A 102 -19.23 7.07 -20.64
CA VAL A 102 -20.51 7.73 -20.94
C VAL A 102 -20.23 8.88 -21.90
N ALA A 103 -20.89 8.85 -23.06
CA ALA A 103 -20.81 9.94 -24.02
C ALA A 103 -21.25 11.24 -23.33
N ARG A 104 -20.36 12.24 -23.33
CA ARG A 104 -20.64 13.58 -22.86
C ARG A 104 -20.77 14.47 -24.09
N ASP A 105 -21.89 15.15 -24.27
CA ASP A 105 -22.13 15.96 -25.45
C ASP A 105 -21.01 16.96 -25.73
N VAL A 106 -20.43 17.54 -24.67
CA VAL A 106 -19.30 18.48 -24.76
C VAL A 106 -18.03 17.87 -25.41
N LEU A 107 -17.81 16.56 -25.30
CA LEU A 107 -16.67 15.91 -25.92
C LEU A 107 -16.81 15.74 -27.42
N GLY A 108 -18.06 15.76 -27.94
CA GLY A 108 -18.40 15.69 -29.36
C GLY A 108 -18.43 17.04 -30.07
N LEU A 109 -18.31 18.15 -29.34
CA LEU A 109 -18.34 19.48 -29.94
C LEU A 109 -16.98 19.79 -30.62
N ASP A 110 -17.03 20.34 -31.83
CA ASP A 110 -15.82 20.82 -32.54
C ASP A 110 -15.21 22.02 -31.81
N ASN A 111 -16.04 22.92 -31.31
CA ASN A 111 -15.59 24.05 -30.51
C ASN A 111 -16.39 24.15 -29.19
N PRO A 112 -15.94 23.51 -28.12
CA PRO A 112 -16.62 23.54 -26.83
C PRO A 112 -16.56 24.93 -26.14
N PHE A 113 -15.78 25.86 -26.67
CA PHE A 113 -15.57 27.20 -26.09
C PHE A 113 -16.30 28.29 -26.86
N GLU A 114 -17.13 27.97 -27.87
CA GLU A 114 -17.79 28.97 -28.75
C GLU A 114 -18.60 30.02 -27.96
N ASN A 115 -19.19 29.59 -26.83
CA ASN A 115 -19.98 30.48 -25.96
C ASN A 115 -19.31 30.60 -24.56
N ALA A 116 -18.02 30.37 -24.43
CA ALA A 116 -17.33 30.54 -23.16
C ALA A 116 -17.24 32.04 -22.82
N GLY A 117 -17.56 32.36 -21.56
CA GLY A 117 -17.34 33.69 -21.01
C GLY A 117 -15.87 34.04 -20.83
N PRO A 118 -15.56 35.24 -20.31
CA PRO A 118 -14.17 35.61 -20.02
C PRO A 118 -13.52 34.72 -18.98
N GLU A 119 -12.20 34.55 -19.07
CA GLU A 119 -11.41 33.80 -18.06
C GLU A 119 -11.45 34.56 -16.71
N ILE A 120 -12.18 34.03 -15.75
CA ILE A 120 -12.40 34.62 -14.42
C ILE A 120 -11.98 33.66 -13.29
N GLY A 121 -10.95 32.93 -13.41
CA GLY A 121 -10.56 31.97 -12.39
C GLY A 121 -9.09 31.60 -12.46
N LEU A 122 -8.70 30.59 -11.68
CA LEU A 122 -7.33 30.08 -11.67
C LEU A 122 -7.02 29.21 -12.89
N ARG A 123 -8.04 28.66 -13.57
CA ARG A 123 -7.88 27.81 -14.75
C ARG A 123 -8.00 28.65 -16.02
N ARG A 124 -7.02 28.50 -16.88
CA ARG A 124 -6.99 29.09 -18.21
C ARG A 124 -7.78 28.22 -19.19
N THR A 125 -8.25 28.83 -20.30
CA THR A 125 -8.89 28.07 -21.38
C THR A 125 -8.00 26.94 -21.91
N SER A 126 -6.69 27.17 -21.98
CA SER A 126 -5.70 26.10 -22.31
C SER A 126 -5.81 24.89 -21.39
N ASP A 127 -5.87 25.10 -20.07
CA ASP A 127 -5.92 24.01 -19.09
C ASP A 127 -7.22 23.19 -19.24
N VAL A 128 -8.33 23.88 -19.56
CA VAL A 128 -9.61 23.23 -19.83
C VAL A 128 -9.57 22.46 -21.15
N LYS A 129 -8.94 23.01 -22.18
CA LYS A 129 -8.74 22.34 -23.47
C LYS A 129 -7.91 21.06 -23.30
N ASP A 130 -6.77 21.14 -22.64
CA ASP A 130 -5.92 19.98 -22.37
C ASP A 130 -6.71 18.89 -21.64
N ARG A 131 -7.54 19.29 -20.65
CA ARG A 131 -8.40 18.35 -19.94
C ARG A 131 -9.48 17.70 -20.81
N LEU A 132 -10.07 18.44 -21.75
CA LEU A 132 -11.03 17.91 -22.72
C LEU A 132 -10.35 16.91 -23.67
N ASP A 133 -9.17 17.22 -24.14
CA ASP A 133 -8.40 16.33 -25.04
C ASP A 133 -7.99 15.04 -24.31
N GLU A 134 -7.58 15.11 -23.04
CA GLU A 134 -7.38 13.91 -22.19
C GLU A 134 -8.66 13.08 -22.06
N LEU A 135 -9.81 13.70 -21.81
CA LEU A 135 -11.08 13.00 -21.69
C LEU A 135 -11.55 12.36 -23.01
N ARG A 136 -11.30 13.03 -24.15
CA ARG A 136 -11.55 12.48 -25.49
C ARG A 136 -10.67 11.26 -25.75
N ALA A 137 -9.39 11.37 -25.43
CA ALA A 137 -8.45 10.23 -25.55
C ALA A 137 -8.87 9.06 -24.65
N ASP A 138 -9.23 9.33 -23.40
CA ASP A 138 -9.68 8.29 -22.45
C ASP A 138 -10.99 7.62 -22.93
N ALA A 139 -11.90 8.37 -23.56
CA ALA A 139 -13.15 7.83 -24.10
C ALA A 139 -12.95 6.77 -25.22
N GLN A 140 -11.79 6.79 -25.90
CA GLN A 140 -11.42 5.82 -26.93
C GLN A 140 -10.73 4.57 -26.36
N ILE A 141 -10.38 4.56 -25.07
CA ILE A 141 -9.70 3.43 -24.45
C ILE A 141 -10.70 2.31 -24.16
N THR A 142 -10.37 1.11 -24.60
CA THR A 142 -11.16 -0.09 -24.29
C THR A 142 -11.31 -0.24 -22.77
N PRO A 143 -12.52 -0.53 -22.26
CA PRO A 143 -12.72 -0.82 -20.85
C PRO A 143 -11.87 -2.00 -20.37
N ILE A 144 -11.42 -1.95 -19.12
CA ILE A 144 -10.79 -3.09 -18.46
C ILE A 144 -11.81 -4.23 -18.41
N SER A 145 -11.42 -5.41 -18.87
CA SER A 145 -12.34 -6.54 -18.94
C SER A 145 -12.82 -6.99 -17.56
N LYS A 146 -14.05 -7.53 -17.51
CA LYS A 146 -14.59 -8.09 -16.26
C LYS A 146 -13.69 -9.17 -15.68
N THR A 147 -13.07 -10.01 -16.50
CA THR A 147 -12.14 -11.05 -16.04
C THR A 147 -10.97 -10.44 -15.27
N VAL A 148 -10.38 -9.35 -15.78
CA VAL A 148 -9.26 -8.65 -15.10
C VAL A 148 -9.73 -8.01 -13.81
N VAL A 149 -10.94 -7.44 -13.77
CA VAL A 149 -11.53 -6.88 -12.53
C VAL A 149 -11.72 -8.00 -11.50
N ASP A 150 -12.28 -9.14 -11.90
CA ASP A 150 -12.51 -10.30 -11.03
C ASP A 150 -11.19 -10.85 -10.47
N LEU A 151 -10.10 -10.87 -11.27
CA LEU A 151 -8.76 -11.27 -10.81
C LEU A 151 -8.17 -10.26 -9.81
N LEU A 152 -8.32 -8.95 -10.04
CA LEU A 152 -7.90 -7.92 -9.08
C LEU A 152 -8.69 -8.03 -7.77
N ASP A 153 -9.99 -8.34 -7.84
CA ASP A 153 -10.81 -8.57 -6.66
C ASP A 153 -10.39 -9.84 -5.93
N ALA A 154 -10.10 -10.93 -6.63
CA ALA A 154 -9.55 -12.14 -6.04
C ALA A 154 -8.22 -11.85 -5.34
N LEU A 155 -7.31 -11.11 -5.98
CA LEU A 155 -6.05 -10.66 -5.38
C LEU A 155 -6.26 -9.86 -4.09
N LEU A 156 -7.14 -8.87 -4.11
CA LEU A 156 -7.41 -7.99 -2.96
C LEU A 156 -8.10 -8.71 -1.79
N ASN A 157 -8.76 -9.83 -2.06
CA ASN A 157 -9.47 -10.64 -1.06
C ASN A 157 -8.60 -11.74 -0.43
N ILE A 158 -7.37 -11.96 -0.91
CA ILE A 158 -6.47 -12.92 -0.27
C ILE A 158 -6.16 -12.45 1.15
N ARG A 159 -6.57 -13.28 2.12
CA ARG A 159 -6.30 -13.14 3.53
C ARG A 159 -6.19 -14.52 4.16
N ALA A 160 -5.00 -14.88 4.61
CA ALA A 160 -4.71 -16.20 5.19
C ALA A 160 -3.43 -16.13 6.03
N MET A 161 -3.08 -17.20 6.73
CA MET A 161 -1.74 -17.34 7.30
C MET A 161 -0.68 -17.32 6.19
N LEU A 162 0.47 -16.73 6.47
CA LEU A 162 1.48 -16.39 5.46
C LEU A 162 1.84 -17.55 4.51
N PRO A 163 2.06 -18.81 4.96
CA PRO A 163 2.38 -19.88 4.02
C PRO A 163 1.23 -20.19 3.05
N LEU A 164 -0.01 -20.19 3.54
CA LEU A 164 -1.19 -20.43 2.70
C LEU A 164 -1.43 -19.25 1.74
N ALA A 165 -1.23 -18.02 2.20
CA ALA A 165 -1.36 -16.85 1.34
C ALA A 165 -0.34 -16.87 0.18
N VAL A 166 0.91 -17.27 0.44
CA VAL A 166 1.93 -17.46 -0.60
C VAL A 166 1.48 -18.48 -1.64
N ALA A 167 0.91 -19.62 -1.21
CA ALA A 167 0.38 -20.63 -2.13
C ALA A 167 -0.77 -20.07 -2.99
N GLN A 168 -1.75 -19.39 -2.38
CA GLN A 168 -2.88 -18.77 -3.10
C GLN A 168 -2.41 -17.70 -4.10
N LEU A 169 -1.39 -16.92 -3.75
CA LEU A 169 -0.81 -15.93 -4.65
C LEU A 169 -0.10 -16.59 -5.84
N TRP A 170 0.57 -17.72 -5.64
CA TRP A 170 1.15 -18.49 -6.74
C TRP A 170 0.09 -19.08 -7.68
N ASP A 171 -1.02 -19.57 -7.14
CA ASP A 171 -2.16 -20.04 -7.96
C ASP A 171 -2.70 -18.86 -8.80
N LEU A 172 -2.87 -17.68 -8.19
CA LEU A 172 -3.33 -16.49 -8.90
C LEU A 172 -2.32 -15.98 -9.94
N ALA A 173 -1.01 -16.16 -9.69
CA ALA A 173 0.05 -15.75 -10.62
C ALA A 173 0.02 -16.53 -11.95
N VAL A 174 -0.66 -17.70 -12.00
CA VAL A 174 -0.90 -18.43 -13.26
C VAL A 174 -1.76 -17.59 -14.20
N GLU A 175 -2.81 -16.94 -13.68
CA GLU A 175 -3.71 -16.07 -14.44
C GLU A 175 -3.20 -14.62 -14.55
N MET A 176 -2.34 -14.21 -13.62
CA MET A 176 -1.73 -12.88 -13.55
C MET A 176 -0.20 -12.97 -13.48
N PRO A 177 0.53 -13.40 -14.53
CA PRO A 177 1.98 -13.66 -14.48
C PRO A 177 2.80 -12.45 -13.99
N ALA A 178 2.31 -11.25 -14.18
CA ALA A 178 2.98 -10.02 -13.78
C ALA A 178 3.21 -9.89 -12.26
N ILE A 179 2.40 -10.57 -11.43
CA ILE A 179 2.64 -10.56 -9.97
C ILE A 179 3.72 -11.56 -9.55
N GLY A 180 4.09 -12.51 -10.39
CA GLY A 180 5.04 -13.60 -10.08
C GLY A 180 6.31 -13.12 -9.39
N PRO A 181 7.07 -12.13 -9.92
CA PRO A 181 8.28 -11.64 -9.27
C PRO A 181 8.05 -11.04 -7.88
N ALA A 182 6.87 -10.44 -7.62
CA ALA A 182 6.53 -9.92 -6.31
C ALA A 182 6.16 -11.04 -5.33
N VAL A 183 5.47 -12.07 -5.80
CA VAL A 183 5.15 -13.29 -5.02
C VAL A 183 6.43 -14.08 -4.68
N GLU A 184 7.39 -14.15 -5.61
CA GLU A 184 8.71 -14.75 -5.37
C GLU A 184 9.45 -14.02 -4.24
N ARG A 185 9.47 -12.68 -4.25
CA ARG A 185 10.06 -11.88 -3.15
C ARG A 185 9.36 -12.14 -1.81
N LEU A 186 8.03 -12.25 -1.80
CA LEU A 186 7.27 -12.60 -0.60
C LEU A 186 7.65 -13.99 -0.08
N GLY A 187 7.76 -14.99 -0.94
CA GLY A 187 8.21 -16.35 -0.60
C GLY A 187 9.63 -16.37 -0.03
N ALA A 188 10.55 -15.65 -0.66
CA ALA A 188 11.92 -15.51 -0.17
C ALA A 188 11.99 -14.83 1.21
N ARG A 189 11.17 -13.78 1.42
CA ARG A 189 11.04 -13.12 2.74
C ARG A 189 10.48 -14.06 3.79
N MET A 190 9.47 -14.86 3.47
CA MET A 190 8.93 -15.89 4.37
C MET A 190 10.01 -16.88 4.81
N ILE A 191 10.86 -17.34 3.89
CA ILE A 191 12.00 -18.22 4.21
C ILE A 191 13.01 -17.50 5.12
N ALA A 192 13.33 -16.24 4.82
CA ALA A 192 14.26 -15.44 5.61
C ALA A 192 13.74 -15.19 7.04
N LEU A 193 12.44 -14.96 7.23
CA LEU A 193 11.79 -14.85 8.53
C LEU A 193 11.92 -16.17 9.33
N LYS A 194 11.58 -17.29 8.69
CA LYS A 194 11.70 -18.62 9.30
C LYS A 194 13.15 -18.93 9.74
N THR A 195 14.14 -18.58 8.91
CA THR A 195 15.56 -18.76 9.22
C THR A 195 16.01 -17.96 10.44
N ARG A 196 15.34 -16.81 10.72
CA ARG A 196 15.57 -15.99 11.91
C ARG A 196 14.74 -16.41 13.14
N GLY A 197 14.07 -17.58 13.08
CA GLY A 197 13.31 -18.14 14.19
C GLY A 197 11.91 -17.55 14.37
N VAL A 198 11.42 -16.78 13.40
CA VAL A 198 10.05 -16.26 13.43
C VAL A 198 9.07 -17.38 13.08
N ASP A 199 8.01 -17.53 13.88
CA ASP A 199 6.91 -18.49 13.63
C ASP A 199 6.00 -17.97 12.52
N ILE A 200 6.31 -18.34 11.28
CA ILE A 200 5.59 -17.88 10.08
C ILE A 200 4.15 -18.38 10.01
N GLU A 201 3.82 -19.48 10.74
CA GLU A 201 2.47 -20.04 10.79
C GLU A 201 1.50 -19.16 11.60
N LYS A 202 2.03 -18.22 12.39
CA LYS A 202 1.25 -17.27 13.20
C LYS A 202 1.17 -15.87 12.59
N ILE A 203 1.75 -15.67 11.43
CA ILE A 203 1.69 -14.38 10.73
C ILE A 203 0.48 -14.38 9.81
N GLU A 204 -0.46 -13.48 10.03
CA GLU A 204 -1.54 -13.22 9.08
C GLU A 204 -1.02 -12.38 7.91
N PHE A 205 -1.35 -12.78 6.68
CA PHE A 205 -1.10 -11.99 5.48
C PHE A 205 -2.42 -11.55 4.86
N ALA A 206 -2.49 -10.30 4.41
CA ALA A 206 -3.56 -9.83 3.55
C ALA A 206 -3.01 -8.91 2.46
N THR A 207 -3.38 -9.14 1.20
CA THR A 207 -2.94 -8.29 0.08
C THR A 207 -3.38 -6.83 0.25
N SER A 208 -4.50 -6.61 0.93
CA SER A 208 -5.02 -5.27 1.23
C SER A 208 -4.36 -4.61 2.46
N TYR A 209 -3.55 -5.34 3.22
CA TYR A 209 -2.90 -4.82 4.42
C TYR A 209 -1.88 -3.72 4.06
N GLY A 210 -1.84 -2.69 4.86
CA GLY A 210 -0.94 -1.55 4.66
C GLY A 210 -1.50 -0.41 3.80
N ARG A 211 -2.56 -0.64 3.01
CA ARG A 211 -3.16 0.39 2.13
C ARG A 211 -3.76 1.59 2.85
N SER A 212 -3.97 1.50 4.14
CA SER A 212 -4.51 2.58 4.99
C SER A 212 -3.54 3.03 6.08
N LEU A 213 -2.33 2.46 6.15
CA LEU A 213 -1.36 2.79 7.19
C LEU A 213 -0.57 4.06 6.85
N MET A 214 0.32 3.96 5.88
CA MET A 214 1.19 5.06 5.46
C MET A 214 1.34 5.06 3.94
N GLU A 215 1.06 6.19 3.28
CA GLU A 215 1.11 6.32 1.82
C GLU A 215 2.53 6.20 1.22
N TYR A 216 3.58 6.14 2.05
CA TYR A 216 4.96 6.03 1.58
C TYR A 216 5.52 4.60 1.54
N TYR A 217 4.82 3.61 2.12
CA TYR A 217 5.25 2.21 1.98
C TYR A 217 4.95 1.70 0.57
N ASP A 218 5.94 1.14 -0.11
CA ASP A 218 5.85 0.69 -1.50
C ASP A 218 6.15 -0.82 -1.70
N GLY A 219 6.35 -1.54 -0.61
CA GLY A 219 6.63 -2.97 -0.60
C GLY A 219 6.04 -3.67 0.63
N PHE A 220 6.91 -4.42 1.31
CA PHE A 220 6.59 -5.10 2.56
C PHE A 220 6.06 -4.15 3.62
N VAL A 221 4.97 -4.53 4.27
CA VAL A 221 4.39 -3.83 5.42
C VAL A 221 4.00 -4.81 6.50
N PHE A 222 4.10 -4.39 7.76
CA PHE A 222 3.73 -5.23 8.89
C PHE A 222 3.21 -4.42 10.08
N GLY A 223 2.51 -5.11 10.98
CA GLY A 223 2.08 -4.55 12.25
C GLY A 223 1.84 -5.64 13.29
N PHE A 224 1.96 -5.25 14.54
CA PHE A 224 1.69 -6.09 15.70
C PHE A 224 0.54 -5.49 16.49
N TYR A 225 -0.48 -6.28 16.71
CA TYR A 225 -1.75 -5.88 17.33
C TYR A 225 -1.96 -6.67 18.61
N ALA A 226 -2.49 -6.02 19.64
CA ALA A 226 -2.90 -6.71 20.86
C ALA A 226 -3.93 -7.81 20.57
N GLU A 227 -3.76 -9.01 21.13
CA GLU A 227 -4.67 -10.13 20.91
C GLU A 227 -6.05 -9.89 21.52
N THR A 228 -6.09 -9.28 22.70
CA THR A 228 -7.31 -9.10 23.52
C THR A 228 -7.83 -7.66 23.56
N ARG A 229 -6.96 -6.68 23.25
CA ARG A 229 -7.26 -5.25 23.29
C ARG A 229 -7.41 -4.69 21.87
N THR A 230 -8.50 -5.05 21.21
CA THR A 230 -8.81 -4.60 19.84
C THR A 230 -9.12 -3.11 19.71
N ASP A 231 -9.32 -2.43 20.85
CA ASP A 231 -9.48 -0.99 20.98
C ASP A 231 -8.14 -0.24 20.82
N LEU A 232 -7.01 -0.90 21.05
CA LEU A 232 -5.71 -0.28 20.91
C LEU A 232 -5.28 -0.22 19.42
N PRO A 233 -4.55 0.85 19.04
CA PRO A 233 -3.87 0.88 17.75
C PRO A 233 -2.75 -0.16 17.72
N PRO A 234 -2.11 -0.39 16.55
CA PRO A 234 -0.94 -1.26 16.49
C PRO A 234 0.12 -0.88 17.52
N ILE A 235 0.62 -1.88 18.25
CA ILE A 235 1.70 -1.74 19.24
C ILE A 235 3.04 -1.46 18.54
N ALA A 236 3.23 -2.09 17.38
CA ALA A 236 4.35 -1.85 16.50
C ALA A 236 3.91 -1.89 15.05
N THR A 237 4.57 -1.10 14.20
CA THR A 237 4.34 -1.09 12.74
C THR A 237 5.64 -0.89 12.00
N GLY A 238 5.68 -1.29 10.74
CA GLY A 238 6.83 -1.05 9.89
C GLY A 238 6.56 -1.40 8.43
N GLY A 239 7.58 -1.14 7.61
CA GLY A 239 7.51 -1.47 6.19
C GLY A 239 8.67 -0.93 5.39
N ARG A 240 8.69 -1.27 4.10
CA ARG A 240 9.65 -0.84 3.09
C ARG A 240 9.19 0.44 2.40
N TYR A 241 10.13 1.37 2.18
CA TYR A 241 9.84 2.71 1.64
C TYR A 241 10.93 3.22 0.67
N ASP A 242 11.28 2.40 -0.32
CA ASP A 242 12.33 2.69 -1.29
C ASP A 242 12.01 3.93 -2.15
N ALA A 243 10.73 4.13 -2.51
CA ALA A 243 10.30 5.32 -3.25
C ALA A 243 10.52 6.62 -2.47
N LEU A 244 10.37 6.61 -1.14
CA LEU A 244 10.63 7.77 -0.30
C LEU A 244 12.11 8.15 -0.31
N THR A 245 13.02 7.16 -0.19
CA THR A 245 14.46 7.41 -0.23
C THR A 245 14.89 7.95 -1.59
N LYS A 246 14.31 7.44 -2.69
CA LYS A 246 14.53 7.93 -4.04
C LYS A 246 14.12 9.40 -4.21
N GLN A 247 12.96 9.77 -3.67
CA GLN A 247 12.48 11.15 -3.74
C GLN A 247 13.36 12.10 -2.93
N LEU A 248 13.72 11.74 -1.70
CA LEU A 248 14.59 12.55 -0.83
C LEU A 248 16.04 12.57 -1.32
N GLY A 249 16.51 11.50 -1.95
CA GLY A 249 17.85 11.34 -2.51
C GLY A 249 18.03 11.94 -3.91
N GLN A 250 17.12 12.81 -4.38
CA GLN A 250 17.19 13.43 -5.71
C GLN A 250 17.34 12.40 -6.85
N GLY A 251 16.66 11.27 -6.72
CA GLY A 251 16.68 10.16 -7.68
C GLY A 251 17.66 9.02 -7.31
N ALA A 252 18.52 9.19 -6.31
CA ALA A 252 19.34 8.12 -5.77
C ALA A 252 18.49 7.24 -4.84
N GLU A 253 18.08 6.08 -5.32
CA GLU A 253 17.33 5.10 -4.56
C GLU A 253 18.27 4.31 -3.64
N ILE A 254 17.90 4.23 -2.36
CA ILE A 254 18.54 3.38 -1.36
C ILE A 254 17.44 2.53 -0.75
N PRO A 255 17.44 1.20 -0.95
CA PRO A 255 16.44 0.34 -0.34
C PRO A 255 16.42 0.54 1.17
N ALA A 256 15.23 0.79 1.72
CA ALA A 256 15.04 1.14 3.10
C ALA A 256 13.82 0.43 3.68
N VAL A 257 14.00 -0.14 4.86
CA VAL A 257 12.94 -0.76 5.65
C VAL A 257 13.12 -0.38 7.10
N GLY A 258 12.02 -0.09 7.79
CA GLY A 258 12.06 0.27 9.20
C GLY A 258 10.84 -0.21 9.95
N GLY A 259 10.96 -0.16 11.27
CA GLY A 259 9.85 -0.48 12.16
C GLY A 259 9.94 0.30 13.45
N VAL A 260 8.77 0.53 14.03
CA VAL A 260 8.62 1.31 15.25
C VAL A 260 7.77 0.57 16.27
N ILE A 261 8.09 0.76 17.53
CA ILE A 261 7.33 0.29 18.68
C ILE A 261 6.80 1.52 19.44
N ARG A 262 5.61 1.40 20.00
CA ARG A 262 5.01 2.36 20.93
C ARG A 262 5.09 1.80 22.36
N PRO A 263 6.11 2.19 23.15
CA PRO A 263 6.33 1.65 24.49
C PRO A 263 5.17 1.89 25.45
N ASP A 264 4.48 3.02 25.32
CA ASP A 264 3.27 3.36 26.07
C ASP A 264 2.19 2.28 25.94
N LEU A 265 1.91 1.84 24.70
CA LEU A 265 0.93 0.80 24.46
C LEU A 265 1.39 -0.59 24.92
N LEU A 266 2.69 -0.86 24.87
CA LEU A 266 3.24 -2.12 25.36
C LEU A 266 3.10 -2.22 26.88
N LEU A 267 3.36 -1.12 27.61
CA LEU A 267 3.15 -1.05 29.05
C LEU A 267 1.67 -1.17 29.44
N ASP A 268 0.76 -0.60 28.63
CA ASP A 268 -0.68 -0.73 28.84
C ASP A 268 -1.15 -2.21 28.71
N LEU A 269 -0.51 -2.99 27.84
CA LEU A 269 -0.78 -4.42 27.73
C LEU A 269 -0.26 -5.22 28.93
N GLU A 270 0.92 -4.91 29.42
CA GLU A 270 1.54 -5.60 30.57
C GLU A 270 0.82 -5.24 31.88
N GLY A 271 0.35 -3.99 32.02
CA GLY A 271 -0.39 -3.53 33.22
C GLY A 271 -1.83 -4.01 33.30
N ALA A 272 -2.38 -4.56 32.21
CA ALA A 272 -3.73 -5.12 32.15
C ALA A 272 -3.77 -6.66 32.36
N ALA A 273 -2.61 -7.30 32.50
CA ALA A 273 -2.44 -8.72 32.81
C ALA A 273 -2.24 -8.91 34.33
#